data_b8191da4ba0ecefdb88514b3b3f93799
#
_entry.id   b8191da4ba0ecefdb88514b3b3f93799
#
_cell.length_a   1.000
_cell.length_b   1.000
_cell.length_c   1.000
_cell.angle_alpha   90.00
_cell.angle_beta   90.00
_cell.angle_gamma   90.00
#
_symmetry.space_group_name_H-M   'P 1'
#
loop_
_entity.id
_entity.type
_entity.pdbx_description
1 polymer ?
#
loop_
_entity_poly.entity_id
_entity_poly.type
_entity_poly.pdbx_seq_one_letter_code
_entity_poly.pdbx_strand_id
1 'polypeptide(L)'
;MNAAVLHAFDQPPRFVQFSEPTAEKDEVIVQVLAAALKPVDKQIASGSHYASLHKFPVVCGIDGVGRLEDGTRVYFGGPRPPFGAMAQRTVVSRQRCFAIPQEIDDVTAAAVMNPGVSAWLTLAQRAKLVRGETVLVLGATGVTGKLAVQIAKLLGAARVVAAGRNEQVLSTLLDLGADAIIRIDKPGHDVKDAFAAEAGGTGFDVIIDYLWGQPTEALLATLTRKEFAVVKSEIRLVQVGESGGATISLPAAALRSTPLTIMGTAGIPSPEILMDAFQQVLTRTAGGELRIDVEQISLAEVENAWQRDGRGRRIVLIP
;
A
#
# COMPACT_ATOMS: atom_id res chain seq x y z
N MET A 1 -2.84 -23.48 18.66
CA MET A 1 -1.81 -22.97 17.72
C MET A 1 -1.11 -21.75 18.30
N ASN A 2 0.11 -21.45 17.87
CA ASN A 2 0.78 -20.18 18.23
C ASN A 2 0.31 -19.05 17.31
N ALA A 3 0.15 -17.84 17.86
CA ALA A 3 -0.36 -16.68 17.14
C ALA A 3 0.11 -15.36 17.77
N ALA A 4 0.09 -14.30 16.98
CA ALA A 4 0.25 -12.92 17.43
C ALA A 4 -1.10 -12.38 17.92
N VAL A 5 -1.32 -12.39 19.22
CA VAL A 5 -2.60 -12.10 19.86
C VAL A 5 -2.60 -10.70 20.47
N LEU A 6 -3.60 -9.91 20.08
CA LEU A 6 -3.89 -8.59 20.64
C LEU A 6 -4.92 -8.74 21.77
N HIS A 7 -4.61 -8.21 22.95
CA HIS A 7 -5.47 -8.27 24.13
C HIS A 7 -6.18 -6.95 24.44
N ALA A 8 -5.68 -5.83 23.92
CA ALA A 8 -6.27 -4.51 24.06
C ALA A 8 -5.69 -3.59 22.98
N PHE A 9 -6.36 -2.46 22.69
CA PHE A 9 -5.80 -1.41 21.86
C PHE A 9 -4.53 -0.82 22.50
N ASP A 10 -3.69 -0.19 21.68
CA ASP A 10 -2.46 0.50 22.06
C ASP A 10 -1.40 -0.39 22.75
N GLN A 11 -1.54 -1.70 22.65
CA GLN A 11 -0.52 -2.66 23.05
C GLN A 11 -0.01 -3.44 21.83
N PRO A 12 1.28 -3.81 21.78
CA PRO A 12 1.75 -4.72 20.76
C PRO A 12 1.11 -6.10 20.96
N PRO A 13 0.85 -6.85 19.87
CA PRO A 13 0.40 -8.23 19.98
C PRO A 13 1.49 -9.08 20.63
N ARG A 14 1.09 -10.11 21.35
CA ARG A 14 2.00 -11.07 22.00
C ARG A 14 1.97 -12.41 21.28
N PHE A 15 3.13 -13.05 21.19
CA PHE A 15 3.23 -14.43 20.71
C PHE A 15 2.79 -15.40 21.79
N VAL A 16 1.58 -15.94 21.67
CA VAL A 16 0.99 -16.82 22.66
C VAL A 16 0.17 -17.96 22.01
N GLN A 17 -0.19 -18.95 22.82
CA GLN A 17 -1.15 -19.99 22.42
C GLN A 17 -2.54 -19.39 22.21
N PHE A 18 -3.19 -19.79 21.12
CA PHE A 18 -4.57 -19.44 20.80
C PHE A 18 -5.35 -20.69 20.36
N SER A 19 -6.68 -20.61 20.38
CA SER A 19 -7.53 -21.72 19.94
C SER A 19 -7.30 -22.07 18.47
N GLU A 20 -7.45 -23.34 18.12
CA GLU A 20 -7.44 -23.79 16.73
C GLU A 20 -8.69 -23.27 16.01
N PRO A 21 -8.56 -22.80 14.75
CA PRO A 21 -9.71 -22.42 13.97
C PRO A 21 -10.51 -23.66 13.51
N THR A 22 -11.80 -23.51 13.42
CA THR A 22 -12.71 -24.49 12.82
C THR A 22 -13.42 -23.85 11.64
N ALA A 23 -13.46 -24.54 10.50
CA ALA A 23 -14.14 -24.05 9.31
C ALA A 23 -15.66 -24.27 9.42
N GLU A 24 -16.43 -23.28 9.02
CA GLU A 24 -17.87 -23.35 8.78
C GLU A 24 -18.15 -23.64 7.30
N LYS A 25 -19.43 -23.64 6.91
CA LYS A 25 -19.81 -23.82 5.50
C LYS A 25 -19.16 -22.72 4.65
N ASP A 26 -18.58 -23.10 3.51
CA ASP A 26 -17.89 -22.22 2.55
C ASP A 26 -16.57 -21.60 3.07
N GLU A 27 -16.08 -22.08 4.20
CA GLU A 27 -14.77 -21.70 4.74
C GLU A 27 -13.73 -22.82 4.56
N VAL A 28 -12.47 -22.42 4.65
CA VAL A 28 -11.33 -23.34 4.62
C VAL A 28 -10.31 -22.95 5.69
N ILE A 29 -9.66 -23.98 6.25
CA ILE A 29 -8.48 -23.79 7.10
C ILE A 29 -7.27 -23.58 6.19
N VAL A 30 -6.47 -22.58 6.51
CA VAL A 30 -5.20 -22.29 5.83
C VAL A 30 -4.08 -22.49 6.83
N GLN A 31 -3.13 -23.35 6.49
CA GLN A 31 -1.82 -23.39 7.15
C GLN A 31 -1.03 -22.17 6.66
N VAL A 32 -0.78 -21.20 7.53
CA VAL A 32 -0.08 -19.96 7.16
C VAL A 32 1.41 -20.25 6.98
N LEU A 33 1.97 -19.75 5.89
CA LEU A 33 3.38 -19.84 5.56
C LEU A 33 4.10 -18.49 5.71
N ALA A 34 3.38 -17.39 5.44
CA ALA A 34 3.92 -16.04 5.55
C ALA A 34 2.80 -15.02 5.75
N ALA A 35 3.00 -14.05 6.63
CA ALA A 35 2.07 -12.94 6.86
C ALA A 35 2.83 -11.61 6.91
N ALA A 36 2.50 -10.66 6.04
CA ALA A 36 3.16 -9.36 6.00
C ALA A 36 2.64 -8.45 7.11
N LEU A 37 3.56 -7.80 7.83
CA LEU A 37 3.23 -6.74 8.79
C LEU A 37 3.11 -5.39 8.06
N LYS A 38 1.94 -4.80 8.09
CA LYS A 38 1.58 -3.59 7.34
C LYS A 38 1.18 -2.44 8.28
N PRO A 39 1.28 -1.18 7.83
CA PRO A 39 0.73 -0.05 8.59
C PRO A 39 -0.75 -0.23 8.97
N VAL A 40 -1.57 -0.78 8.08
CA VAL A 40 -2.98 -1.04 8.33
C VAL A 40 -3.20 -2.04 9.48
N ASP A 41 -2.34 -3.06 9.64
CA ASP A 41 -2.44 -3.98 10.77
C ASP A 41 -2.20 -3.25 12.11
N LYS A 42 -1.24 -2.31 12.12
CA LYS A 42 -0.96 -1.47 13.30
C LYS A 42 -2.11 -0.48 13.58
N GLN A 43 -2.71 0.12 12.55
CA GLN A 43 -3.87 1.01 12.70
C GLN A 43 -5.10 0.26 13.22
N ILE A 44 -5.35 -0.97 12.74
CA ILE A 44 -6.41 -1.83 13.25
C ILE A 44 -6.16 -2.17 14.72
N ALA A 45 -4.94 -2.51 15.08
CA ALA A 45 -4.56 -2.88 16.45
C ALA A 45 -4.58 -1.69 17.43
N SER A 46 -4.40 -0.46 16.95
CA SER A 46 -4.54 0.75 17.78
C SER A 46 -5.98 1.26 17.92
N GLY A 47 -6.93 0.68 17.20
CA GLY A 47 -8.31 1.14 17.20
C GLY A 47 -8.59 2.37 16.32
N SER A 48 -7.58 2.88 15.61
CA SER A 48 -7.70 4.09 14.78
C SER A 48 -8.31 3.82 13.38
N HIS A 49 -8.39 2.56 12.97
CA HIS A 49 -8.92 2.18 11.67
C HIS A 49 -10.41 1.80 11.74
N TYR A 50 -11.19 2.15 10.72
CA TYR A 50 -12.64 1.82 10.65
C TYR A 50 -12.96 0.31 10.69
N ALA A 51 -11.99 -0.57 10.38
CA ALA A 51 -12.11 -2.01 10.47
C ALA A 51 -11.62 -2.58 11.82
N SER A 52 -11.32 -1.75 12.81
CA SER A 52 -10.85 -2.20 14.12
C SER A 52 -11.92 -3.00 14.85
N LEU A 53 -11.52 -4.13 15.45
CA LEU A 53 -12.40 -5.01 16.21
C LEU A 53 -12.39 -4.59 17.69
N HIS A 54 -13.58 -4.51 18.30
CA HIS A 54 -13.73 -4.11 19.71
C HIS A 54 -13.92 -5.29 20.66
N LYS A 55 -13.68 -6.53 20.17
CA LYS A 55 -13.73 -7.76 20.99
C LYS A 55 -12.33 -8.38 21.06
N PHE A 56 -11.83 -8.58 22.25
CA PHE A 56 -10.54 -9.20 22.51
C PHE A 56 -10.70 -10.52 23.27
N PRO A 57 -9.71 -11.45 23.19
CA PRO A 57 -8.49 -11.37 22.39
C PRO A 57 -8.74 -11.65 20.90
N VAL A 58 -7.90 -11.07 20.02
CA VAL A 58 -7.93 -11.31 18.57
C VAL A 58 -6.53 -11.59 18.02
N VAL A 59 -6.44 -12.40 16.98
CA VAL A 59 -5.21 -12.64 16.25
C VAL A 59 -5.03 -11.55 15.20
N CYS A 60 -3.83 -10.96 15.10
CA CYS A 60 -3.51 -9.91 14.14
C CYS A 60 -3.34 -10.45 12.70
N GLY A 61 -3.39 -9.53 11.72
CA GLY A 61 -3.10 -9.79 10.32
C GLY A 61 -4.35 -9.99 9.46
N ILE A 62 -4.50 -9.14 8.44
CA ILE A 62 -5.69 -9.13 7.56
C ILE A 62 -5.55 -10.05 6.34
N ASP A 63 -4.33 -10.44 5.98
CA ASP A 63 -4.02 -11.29 4.83
C ASP A 63 -2.67 -12.00 5.00
N GLY A 64 -2.44 -12.99 4.18
CA GLY A 64 -1.20 -13.76 4.16
C GLY A 64 -1.14 -14.77 3.02
N VAL A 65 -0.11 -15.57 3.05
CA VAL A 65 0.11 -16.72 2.14
C VAL A 65 0.09 -17.99 2.97
N GLY A 66 -0.52 -19.02 2.42
CA GLY A 66 -0.58 -20.30 3.10
C GLY A 66 -0.91 -21.45 2.17
N ARG A 67 -1.14 -22.61 2.77
CA ARG A 67 -1.44 -23.85 2.08
C ARG A 67 -2.79 -24.39 2.56
N LEU A 68 -3.63 -24.75 1.60
CA LEU A 68 -4.87 -25.48 1.86
C LEU A 68 -4.58 -26.95 2.16
N GLU A 69 -5.56 -27.68 2.66
CA GLU A 69 -5.46 -29.11 3.00
C GLU A 69 -5.08 -29.98 1.78
N ASP A 70 -5.54 -29.59 0.59
CA ASP A 70 -5.20 -30.27 -0.67
C ASP A 70 -3.78 -29.95 -1.20
N GLY A 71 -3.02 -29.16 -0.46
CA GLY A 71 -1.66 -28.74 -0.82
C GLY A 71 -1.58 -27.49 -1.68
N THR A 72 -2.70 -26.93 -2.13
CA THR A 72 -2.72 -25.70 -2.96
C THR A 72 -2.15 -24.51 -2.19
N ARG A 73 -1.20 -23.80 -2.80
CA ARG A 73 -0.66 -22.53 -2.26
C ARG A 73 -1.57 -21.39 -2.64
N VAL A 74 -1.94 -20.57 -1.65
CA VAL A 74 -2.87 -19.47 -1.85
C VAL A 74 -2.40 -18.21 -1.14
N TYR A 75 -2.65 -17.05 -1.76
CA TYR A 75 -2.83 -15.80 -1.04
C TYR A 75 -4.28 -15.76 -0.53
N PHE A 76 -4.45 -15.38 0.71
CA PHE A 76 -5.78 -15.25 1.32
C PHE A 76 -5.95 -13.91 2.01
N GLY A 77 -7.18 -13.42 2.07
CA GLY A 77 -7.53 -12.18 2.74
C GLY A 77 -8.78 -12.29 3.61
N GLY A 78 -8.87 -11.42 4.61
CA GLY A 78 -10.03 -11.29 5.49
C GLY A 78 -10.34 -12.56 6.30
N PRO A 79 -9.41 -13.04 7.14
CA PRO A 79 -9.69 -14.09 8.10
C PRO A 79 -10.93 -13.78 8.95
N ARG A 80 -11.69 -14.81 9.33
CA ARG A 80 -12.85 -14.65 10.19
C ARG A 80 -12.43 -14.36 11.63
N PRO A 81 -12.88 -13.23 12.21
CA PRO A 81 -12.61 -12.95 13.63
C PRO A 81 -13.08 -14.07 14.56
N PRO A 82 -12.36 -14.38 15.65
CA PRO A 82 -11.20 -13.65 16.18
C PRO A 82 -9.85 -14.08 15.55
N PHE A 83 -9.86 -14.85 14.46
CA PHE A 83 -8.66 -15.33 13.79
C PHE A 83 -8.07 -14.24 12.86
N GLY A 84 -6.76 -14.33 12.63
CA GLY A 84 -5.99 -13.45 11.76
C GLY A 84 -4.88 -14.22 11.04
N ALA A 85 -4.15 -13.54 10.16
CA ALA A 85 -3.10 -14.15 9.36
C ALA A 85 -1.76 -14.35 10.11
N MET A 86 -1.53 -13.64 11.21
CA MET A 86 -0.29 -13.76 11.98
C MET A 86 -0.38 -14.90 13.00
N ALA A 87 -0.57 -16.12 12.49
CA ALA A 87 -0.74 -17.35 13.24
C ALA A 87 -0.26 -18.55 12.42
N GLN A 88 -0.10 -19.72 13.07
CA GLN A 88 0.22 -20.96 12.37
C GLN A 88 -0.92 -21.44 11.45
N ARG A 89 -2.16 -21.16 11.81
CA ARG A 89 -3.37 -21.49 11.03
C ARG A 89 -4.38 -20.37 11.13
N THR A 90 -5.21 -20.26 10.12
CA THR A 90 -6.33 -19.33 10.11
C THR A 90 -7.53 -19.93 9.38
N VAL A 91 -8.67 -19.26 9.44
CA VAL A 91 -9.88 -19.64 8.71
C VAL A 91 -10.38 -18.48 7.87
N VAL A 92 -10.68 -18.77 6.61
CA VAL A 92 -11.13 -17.77 5.64
C VAL A 92 -12.22 -18.34 4.74
N SER A 93 -13.04 -17.47 4.14
CA SER A 93 -13.91 -17.88 3.05
C SER A 93 -13.10 -18.41 1.87
N ARG A 94 -13.50 -19.55 1.30
CA ARG A 94 -12.84 -20.14 0.12
C ARG A 94 -12.76 -19.15 -1.05
N GLN A 95 -13.74 -18.28 -1.21
CA GLN A 95 -13.78 -17.25 -2.25
C GLN A 95 -12.69 -16.17 -2.09
N ARG A 96 -12.05 -16.10 -0.93
CA ARG A 96 -10.96 -15.17 -0.62
C ARG A 96 -9.58 -15.81 -0.69
N CYS A 97 -9.49 -17.00 -1.28
CA CYS A 97 -8.25 -17.73 -1.53
C CYS A 97 -7.93 -17.65 -3.02
N PHE A 98 -6.75 -17.15 -3.34
CA PHE A 98 -6.26 -16.96 -4.71
C PHE A 98 -5.00 -17.78 -4.90
N ALA A 99 -4.99 -18.71 -5.85
CA ALA A 99 -3.83 -19.55 -6.15
C ALA A 99 -2.61 -18.70 -6.52
N ILE A 100 -1.45 -19.06 -6.00
CA ILE A 100 -0.18 -18.36 -6.26
C ILE A 100 0.65 -19.20 -7.25
N PRO A 101 1.24 -18.58 -8.31
CA PRO A 101 2.18 -19.21 -9.18
C PRO A 101 3.38 -19.83 -8.43
N GLN A 102 3.93 -20.92 -8.93
CA GLN A 102 5.07 -21.61 -8.30
C GLN A 102 6.36 -20.78 -8.34
N GLU A 103 6.45 -19.89 -9.31
CA GLU A 103 7.58 -19.01 -9.57
C GLU A 103 7.77 -17.92 -8.51
N ILE A 104 6.76 -17.67 -7.68
CA ILE A 104 6.81 -16.67 -6.60
C ILE A 104 6.96 -17.41 -5.26
N ASP A 105 7.96 -17.06 -4.46
CA ASP A 105 8.09 -17.57 -3.11
C ASP A 105 7.02 -16.99 -2.17
N ASP A 106 6.76 -17.68 -1.04
CA ASP A 106 5.69 -17.34 -0.10
C ASP A 106 5.87 -15.95 0.54
N VAL A 107 7.12 -15.56 0.79
CA VAL A 107 7.48 -14.30 1.44
C VAL A 107 7.24 -13.13 0.49
N THR A 108 7.73 -13.24 -0.74
CA THR A 108 7.50 -12.24 -1.78
C THR A 108 6.01 -12.09 -2.08
N ALA A 109 5.27 -13.19 -2.20
CA ALA A 109 3.83 -13.15 -2.41
C ALA A 109 3.09 -12.47 -1.25
N ALA A 110 3.39 -12.82 0.01
CA ALA A 110 2.77 -12.17 1.17
C ALA A 110 3.10 -10.68 1.24
N ALA A 111 4.32 -10.29 0.83
CA ALA A 111 4.78 -8.92 0.86
C ALA A 111 4.13 -8.03 -0.20
N VAL A 112 4.00 -8.53 -1.45
CA VAL A 112 3.64 -7.74 -2.62
C VAL A 112 2.14 -7.59 -2.83
N MET A 113 1.33 -8.59 -2.45
CA MET A 113 -0.07 -8.64 -2.87
C MET A 113 -0.89 -7.45 -2.40
N ASN A 114 -0.96 -7.19 -1.11
CA ASN A 114 -1.76 -6.10 -0.59
C ASN A 114 -1.32 -4.71 -1.13
N PRO A 115 -0.04 -4.29 -1.00
CA PRO A 115 0.38 -2.99 -1.51
C PRO A 115 0.40 -2.92 -3.05
N GLY A 116 0.70 -4.02 -3.74
CA GLY A 116 0.70 -4.07 -5.21
C GLY A 116 -0.70 -3.92 -5.79
N VAL A 117 -1.66 -4.66 -5.26
CA VAL A 117 -3.08 -4.55 -5.68
C VAL A 117 -3.63 -3.15 -5.38
N SER A 118 -3.31 -2.59 -4.20
CA SER A 118 -3.69 -1.21 -3.86
C SER A 118 -3.13 -0.20 -4.86
N ALA A 119 -1.84 -0.28 -5.18
CA ALA A 119 -1.21 0.62 -6.15
C ALA A 119 -1.75 0.42 -7.58
N TRP A 120 -1.98 -0.84 -7.99
CA TRP A 120 -2.56 -1.16 -9.29
C TRP A 120 -3.95 -0.56 -9.47
N LEU A 121 -4.85 -0.83 -8.51
CA LEU A 121 -6.21 -0.30 -8.53
C LEU A 121 -6.24 1.23 -8.49
N THR A 122 -5.35 1.83 -7.70
CA THR A 122 -5.23 3.30 -7.62
C THR A 122 -4.85 3.91 -8.97
N LEU A 123 -3.86 3.37 -9.65
CA LEU A 123 -3.37 3.89 -10.93
C LEU A 123 -4.29 3.52 -12.09
N ALA A 124 -4.64 2.23 -12.23
CA ALA A 124 -5.39 1.75 -13.39
C ALA A 124 -6.88 2.07 -13.33
N GLN A 125 -7.50 1.95 -12.14
CA GLN A 125 -8.96 2.07 -12.02
C GLN A 125 -9.39 3.43 -11.49
N ARG A 126 -8.69 3.96 -10.48
CA ARG A 126 -9.10 5.21 -9.84
C ARG A 126 -8.58 6.43 -10.59
N ALA A 127 -7.29 6.51 -10.80
CA ALA A 127 -6.68 7.57 -11.61
C ALA A 127 -6.93 7.40 -13.10
N LYS A 128 -7.21 6.18 -13.56
CA LYS A 128 -7.36 5.83 -14.99
C LYS A 128 -6.16 6.36 -15.79
N LEU A 129 -4.95 6.02 -15.33
CA LEU A 129 -3.71 6.44 -15.95
C LEU A 129 -3.70 6.10 -17.44
N VAL A 130 -3.43 7.09 -18.27
CA VAL A 130 -3.31 6.96 -19.73
C VAL A 130 -1.82 6.94 -20.11
N ARG A 131 -1.49 6.10 -21.09
CA ARG A 131 -0.12 6.06 -21.64
C ARG A 131 0.34 7.45 -22.07
N GLY A 132 1.54 7.84 -21.68
CA GLY A 132 2.14 9.14 -22.02
C GLY A 132 1.97 10.21 -20.93
N GLU A 133 1.19 9.96 -19.88
CA GLU A 133 0.98 10.91 -18.78
C GLU A 133 2.17 10.97 -17.81
N THR A 134 2.24 12.08 -17.09
CA THR A 134 3.21 12.30 -15.99
C THR A 134 2.58 12.00 -14.66
N VAL A 135 3.22 11.11 -13.89
CA VAL A 135 2.75 10.67 -12.56
C VAL A 135 3.68 11.21 -11.47
N LEU A 136 3.10 11.81 -10.44
CA LEU A 136 3.79 12.11 -9.18
C LEU A 136 3.34 11.11 -8.11
N VAL A 137 4.30 10.50 -7.41
CA VAL A 137 4.04 9.62 -6.26
C VAL A 137 4.54 10.28 -4.99
N LEU A 138 3.63 10.73 -4.12
CA LEU A 138 3.94 11.23 -2.78
C LEU A 138 4.03 10.06 -1.80
N GLY A 139 5.14 9.98 -1.05
CA GLY A 139 5.44 8.86 -0.17
C GLY A 139 6.06 7.66 -0.89
N ALA A 140 6.74 7.93 -2.00
CA ALA A 140 7.37 6.93 -2.85
C ALA A 140 8.42 6.05 -2.15
N THR A 141 8.98 6.49 -1.02
CA THR A 141 9.95 5.71 -0.22
C THR A 141 9.30 4.62 0.64
N GLY A 142 7.98 4.63 0.78
CA GLY A 142 7.23 3.55 1.42
C GLY A 142 7.06 2.33 0.50
N VAL A 143 6.71 1.18 1.08
CA VAL A 143 6.56 -0.07 0.31
C VAL A 143 5.54 0.07 -0.83
N THR A 144 4.35 0.62 -0.55
CA THR A 144 3.32 0.82 -1.58
C THR A 144 3.75 1.87 -2.61
N GLY A 145 4.44 2.93 -2.16
CA GLY A 145 4.96 3.97 -3.05
C GLY A 145 6.01 3.45 -4.04
N LYS A 146 6.93 2.57 -3.60
CA LYS A 146 7.90 1.90 -4.48
C LYS A 146 7.21 1.07 -5.57
N LEU A 147 6.15 0.36 -5.20
CA LEU A 147 5.35 -0.42 -6.17
C LEU A 147 4.55 0.49 -7.10
N ALA A 148 4.02 1.62 -6.59
CA ALA A 148 3.31 2.58 -7.43
C ALA A 148 4.22 3.20 -8.51
N VAL A 149 5.49 3.49 -8.20
CA VAL A 149 6.48 3.94 -9.19
C VAL A 149 6.64 2.91 -10.31
N GLN A 150 6.87 1.66 -9.97
CA GLN A 150 7.04 0.56 -10.93
C GLN A 150 5.77 0.35 -11.77
N ILE A 151 4.61 0.31 -11.12
CA ILE A 151 3.31 0.09 -11.77
C ILE A 151 2.98 1.24 -12.71
N ALA A 152 3.27 2.49 -12.35
CA ALA A 152 3.06 3.64 -13.24
C ALA A 152 3.84 3.47 -14.55
N LYS A 153 5.10 3.01 -14.49
CA LYS A 153 5.88 2.70 -15.69
C LYS A 153 5.30 1.54 -16.50
N LEU A 154 4.89 0.46 -15.85
CA LEU A 154 4.26 -0.69 -16.51
C LEU A 154 2.96 -0.30 -17.23
N LEU A 155 2.20 0.63 -16.67
CA LEU A 155 0.99 1.17 -17.28
C LEU A 155 1.28 2.21 -18.39
N GLY A 156 2.55 2.58 -18.60
CA GLY A 156 3.00 3.41 -19.71
C GLY A 156 3.08 4.90 -19.40
N ALA A 157 3.22 5.30 -18.13
CA ALA A 157 3.55 6.68 -17.79
C ALA A 157 4.82 7.12 -18.54
N ALA A 158 4.78 8.26 -19.22
CA ALA A 158 5.95 8.81 -19.89
C ALA A 158 6.99 9.30 -18.88
N ARG A 159 6.51 9.84 -17.76
CA ARG A 159 7.37 10.34 -16.69
C ARG A 159 6.79 9.99 -15.32
N VAL A 160 7.65 9.51 -14.42
CA VAL A 160 7.31 9.23 -13.02
C VAL A 160 8.23 10.01 -12.11
N VAL A 161 7.66 10.86 -11.28
CA VAL A 161 8.37 11.66 -10.26
C VAL A 161 8.08 11.07 -8.89
N ALA A 162 9.13 10.72 -8.15
CA ALA A 162 9.03 10.08 -6.86
C ALA A 162 9.38 11.05 -5.73
N ALA A 163 8.43 11.33 -4.83
CA ALA A 163 8.65 12.22 -3.70
C ALA A 163 8.67 11.46 -2.36
N GLY A 164 9.67 11.76 -1.51
CA GLY A 164 9.83 11.09 -0.23
C GLY A 164 10.87 11.76 0.68
N ARG A 165 10.99 11.26 1.92
CA ARG A 165 11.89 11.82 2.93
C ARG A 165 13.27 11.16 2.97
N ASN A 166 13.33 9.85 2.72
CA ASN A 166 14.56 9.08 2.87
C ASN A 166 15.37 9.14 1.57
N GLU A 167 16.47 9.89 1.59
CA GLU A 167 17.35 10.10 0.44
C GLU A 167 17.96 8.81 -0.11
N GLN A 168 18.40 7.90 0.78
CA GLN A 168 18.99 6.62 0.38
C GLN A 168 17.98 5.75 -0.36
N VAL A 169 16.72 5.77 0.09
CA VAL A 169 15.65 5.02 -0.58
C VAL A 169 15.22 5.74 -1.86
N LEU A 170 15.17 7.08 -1.88
CA LEU A 170 14.82 7.84 -3.09
C LEU A 170 15.75 7.53 -4.25
N SER A 171 17.08 7.45 -4.01
CA SER A 171 18.04 7.14 -5.07
C SER A 171 17.78 5.77 -5.71
N THR A 172 17.34 4.77 -4.94
CA THR A 172 17.00 3.44 -5.50
C THR A 172 15.75 3.45 -6.38
N LEU A 173 14.90 4.47 -6.29
CA LEU A 173 13.68 4.56 -7.10
C LEU A 173 13.97 4.86 -8.58
N LEU A 174 15.13 5.43 -8.90
CA LEU A 174 15.58 5.62 -10.28
C LEU A 174 15.76 4.26 -10.98
N ASP A 175 16.32 3.27 -10.29
CA ASP A 175 16.46 1.90 -10.80
C ASP A 175 15.11 1.15 -10.88
N LEU A 176 14.09 1.64 -10.17
CA LEU A 176 12.74 1.11 -10.19
C LEU A 176 11.81 1.84 -11.18
N GLY A 177 12.35 2.77 -11.96
CA GLY A 177 11.64 3.45 -13.04
C GLY A 177 11.17 4.87 -12.72
N ALA A 178 11.59 5.49 -11.63
CA ALA A 178 11.41 6.93 -11.45
C ALA A 178 12.34 7.70 -12.41
N ASP A 179 11.83 8.75 -13.04
CA ASP A 179 12.63 9.64 -13.92
C ASP A 179 13.21 10.83 -13.15
N ALA A 180 12.60 11.16 -12.00
CA ALA A 180 13.08 12.22 -11.11
C ALA A 180 12.67 11.92 -9.66
N ILE A 181 13.39 12.53 -8.71
CA ILE A 181 13.15 12.38 -7.28
C ILE A 181 13.03 13.76 -6.61
N ILE A 182 12.14 13.87 -5.63
CA ILE A 182 11.94 15.06 -4.81
C ILE A 182 12.12 14.71 -3.34
N ARG A 183 13.02 15.40 -2.66
CA ARG A 183 13.15 15.34 -1.19
C ARG A 183 12.14 16.26 -0.53
N ILE A 184 11.33 15.72 0.37
CA ILE A 184 10.28 16.44 1.09
C ILE A 184 10.54 16.57 2.60
N ASP A 185 11.75 16.25 3.07
CA ASP A 185 12.21 16.41 4.46
C ASP A 185 12.85 17.80 4.71
N LYS A 186 12.85 18.68 3.70
CA LYS A 186 13.38 20.02 3.74
C LYS A 186 12.33 21.05 4.19
N PRO A 187 12.72 22.30 4.50
CA PRO A 187 11.77 23.37 4.78
C PRO A 187 10.73 23.56 3.66
N GLY A 188 9.53 23.99 4.03
CA GLY A 188 8.37 23.98 3.14
C GLY A 188 8.51 24.80 1.86
N HIS A 189 9.30 25.88 1.84
CA HIS A 189 9.56 26.68 0.63
C HIS A 189 10.44 25.91 -0.37
N ASP A 190 11.48 25.20 0.10
CA ASP A 190 12.35 24.39 -0.75
C ASP A 190 11.57 23.23 -1.39
N VAL A 191 10.60 22.67 -0.66
CA VAL A 191 9.72 21.59 -1.16
C VAL A 191 8.79 22.12 -2.25
N LYS A 192 8.22 23.31 -2.07
CA LYS A 192 7.41 23.97 -3.11
C LYS A 192 8.20 24.21 -4.39
N ASP A 193 9.40 24.76 -4.26
CA ASP A 193 10.25 25.06 -5.40
C ASP A 193 10.66 23.78 -6.14
N ALA A 194 10.93 22.68 -5.40
CA ALA A 194 11.22 21.38 -5.99
C ALA A 194 10.00 20.81 -6.74
N PHE A 195 8.79 20.91 -6.19
CA PHE A 195 7.58 20.50 -6.91
C PHE A 195 7.34 21.36 -8.15
N ALA A 196 7.55 22.69 -8.06
CA ALA A 196 7.38 23.59 -9.18
C ALA A 196 8.39 23.30 -10.30
N ALA A 197 9.65 23.03 -9.96
CA ALA A 197 10.70 22.67 -10.91
C ALA A 197 10.37 21.37 -11.64
N GLU A 198 9.95 20.32 -10.92
CA GLU A 198 9.62 19.02 -11.50
C GLU A 198 8.27 19.03 -12.26
N ALA A 199 7.33 19.89 -11.88
CA ALA A 199 6.10 20.11 -12.65
C ALA A 199 6.40 20.75 -14.01
N GLY A 200 7.43 21.61 -14.09
CA GLY A 200 7.82 22.30 -15.33
C GLY A 200 6.64 23.04 -15.96
N GLY A 201 6.63 23.12 -17.30
CA GLY A 201 5.54 23.76 -18.04
C GLY A 201 4.32 22.89 -18.27
N THR A 202 4.42 21.57 -18.09
CA THR A 202 3.34 20.58 -18.36
C THR A 202 2.55 20.17 -17.12
N GLY A 203 3.16 20.25 -15.94
CA GLY A 203 2.54 19.80 -14.67
C GLY A 203 2.57 18.29 -14.48
N PHE A 204 1.74 17.82 -13.56
CA PHE A 204 1.46 16.40 -13.30
C PHE A 204 0.04 16.10 -13.76
N ASP A 205 -0.17 14.99 -14.49
CA ASP A 205 -1.50 14.53 -14.90
C ASP A 205 -2.15 13.70 -13.79
N VAL A 206 -1.35 12.89 -13.11
CA VAL A 206 -1.78 12.01 -12.02
C VAL A 206 -0.90 12.21 -10.79
N ILE A 207 -1.51 12.34 -9.63
CA ILE A 207 -0.84 12.43 -8.33
C ILE A 207 -1.38 11.31 -7.45
N ILE A 208 -0.50 10.42 -6.99
CA ILE A 208 -0.82 9.38 -6.02
C ILE A 208 -0.30 9.79 -4.66
N ASP A 209 -1.18 9.98 -3.71
CA ASP A 209 -0.85 10.55 -2.41
C ASP A 209 -1.01 9.54 -1.27
N TYR A 210 0.13 9.05 -0.75
CA TYR A 210 0.22 8.19 0.44
C TYR A 210 0.48 8.98 1.73
N LEU A 211 0.64 10.30 1.63
CA LEU A 211 1.08 11.13 2.75
C LEU A 211 -0.03 11.97 3.36
N TRP A 212 -0.75 12.72 2.51
CA TRP A 212 -1.64 13.78 2.94
C TRP A 212 -0.92 14.84 3.79
N GLY A 213 -1.65 15.73 4.52
CA GLY A 213 -1.03 16.71 5.41
C GLY A 213 -0.14 17.74 4.72
N GLN A 214 0.90 18.18 5.42
CA GLN A 214 1.78 19.27 5.00
C GLN A 214 2.47 19.05 3.62
N PRO A 215 2.96 17.85 3.25
CA PRO A 215 3.54 17.65 1.92
C PRO A 215 2.53 17.89 0.79
N THR A 216 1.29 17.48 0.97
CA THR A 216 0.22 17.69 0.00
C THR A 216 -0.17 19.16 -0.07
N GLU A 217 -0.23 19.88 1.06
CA GLU A 217 -0.45 21.34 1.06
C GLU A 217 0.65 22.09 0.29
N ALA A 218 1.91 21.68 0.48
CA ALA A 218 3.04 22.27 -0.26
C ALA A 218 2.90 22.06 -1.77
N LEU A 219 2.51 20.86 -2.20
CA LEU A 219 2.24 20.56 -3.61
C LEU A 219 1.05 21.39 -4.14
N LEU A 220 -0.08 21.40 -3.44
CA LEU A 220 -1.29 22.12 -3.86
C LEU A 220 -1.03 23.63 -4.01
N ALA A 221 -0.16 24.19 -3.17
CA ALA A 221 0.25 25.58 -3.28
C ALA A 221 1.03 25.89 -4.57
N THR A 222 1.74 24.90 -5.15
CA THR A 222 2.45 25.07 -6.44
C THR A 222 1.52 24.95 -7.63
N LEU A 223 0.42 24.22 -7.50
CA LEU A 223 -0.57 24.04 -8.56
C LEU A 223 -1.49 25.27 -8.70
N THR A 224 -1.62 26.09 -7.65
CA THR A 224 -2.48 27.28 -7.66
C THR A 224 -1.93 28.32 -8.62
N ARG A 225 -2.65 28.64 -9.68
CA ARG A 225 -2.25 29.60 -10.71
C ARG A 225 -2.64 31.02 -10.31
N LYS A 226 -1.78 31.98 -10.66
CA LYS A 226 -2.04 33.42 -10.45
C LYS A 226 -2.68 34.09 -11.66
N GLU A 227 -2.65 33.43 -12.82
CA GLU A 227 -3.12 33.97 -14.09
C GLU A 227 -4.11 33.02 -14.76
N PHE A 228 -5.06 33.59 -15.52
CA PHE A 228 -5.93 32.80 -16.37
C PHE A 228 -5.12 32.28 -17.57
N ALA A 229 -4.85 31.00 -17.59
CA ALA A 229 -4.19 30.32 -18.71
C ALA A 229 -5.09 29.21 -19.24
N VAL A 230 -4.95 28.92 -20.55
CA VAL A 230 -5.61 27.74 -21.13
C VAL A 230 -5.06 26.49 -20.46
N VAL A 231 -5.93 25.72 -19.87
CA VAL A 231 -5.60 24.49 -19.17
C VAL A 231 -5.59 23.35 -20.17
N LYS A 232 -4.47 22.64 -20.28
CA LYS A 232 -4.31 21.56 -21.26
C LYS A 232 -4.81 20.21 -20.79
N SER A 233 -4.80 19.91 -19.48
CA SER A 233 -5.17 18.60 -18.92
C SER A 233 -5.73 18.74 -17.51
N GLU A 234 -6.60 17.80 -17.14
CA GLU A 234 -7.09 17.61 -15.79
C GLU A 234 -6.00 16.98 -14.92
N ILE A 235 -5.84 17.49 -13.69
CA ILE A 235 -4.97 16.90 -12.68
C ILE A 235 -5.81 16.00 -11.76
N ARG A 236 -5.49 14.72 -11.70
CA ARG A 236 -6.18 13.74 -10.86
C ARG A 236 -5.31 13.38 -9.65
N LEU A 237 -5.69 13.88 -8.49
CA LEU A 237 -5.06 13.52 -7.21
C LEU A 237 -5.88 12.42 -6.54
N VAL A 238 -5.26 11.25 -6.35
CA VAL A 238 -5.85 10.14 -5.62
C VAL A 238 -5.25 10.08 -4.22
N GLN A 239 -6.07 10.35 -3.22
CA GLN A 239 -5.70 10.24 -1.80
C GLN A 239 -5.81 8.78 -1.38
N VAL A 240 -4.70 8.20 -0.89
CA VAL A 240 -4.59 6.78 -0.52
C VAL A 240 -4.22 6.59 0.94
N GLY A 241 -3.33 7.45 1.48
CA GLY A 241 -2.84 7.32 2.86
C GLY A 241 -2.66 8.65 3.55
N GLU A 242 -2.42 8.61 4.86
CA GLU A 242 -2.37 9.78 5.74
C GLU A 242 -1.11 9.83 6.62
N SER A 243 -0.01 9.21 6.15
CA SER A 243 1.22 9.12 6.98
C SER A 243 1.93 10.46 7.21
N GLY A 244 1.55 11.52 6.51
CA GLY A 244 2.03 12.89 6.70
C GLY A 244 1.06 13.79 7.47
N GLY A 245 -0.17 13.33 7.74
CA GLY A 245 -1.19 14.06 8.50
C GLY A 245 -2.60 13.65 8.10
N ALA A 246 -3.56 13.71 9.03
CA ALA A 246 -4.94 13.31 8.80
C ALA A 246 -5.79 14.39 8.07
N THR A 247 -5.32 15.64 8.04
CA THR A 247 -6.04 16.78 7.46
C THR A 247 -5.14 17.64 6.61
N ILE A 248 -5.74 18.38 5.67
CA ILE A 248 -5.08 19.45 4.92
C ILE A 248 -5.88 20.75 4.98
N SER A 249 -5.18 21.87 4.84
CA SER A 249 -5.76 23.17 4.50
C SER A 249 -5.76 23.32 2.98
N LEU A 250 -6.95 23.36 2.37
CA LEU A 250 -7.11 23.49 0.92
C LEU A 250 -7.72 24.86 0.58
N PRO A 251 -6.92 25.79 0.03
CA PRO A 251 -7.45 27.08 -0.41
C PRO A 251 -8.44 26.89 -1.58
N ALA A 252 -9.61 27.53 -1.50
CA ALA A 252 -10.60 27.47 -2.58
C ALA A 252 -10.05 27.97 -3.93
N ALA A 253 -9.03 28.84 -3.92
CA ALA A 253 -8.34 29.31 -5.12
C ALA A 253 -7.65 28.16 -5.89
N ALA A 254 -7.12 27.14 -5.21
CA ALA A 254 -6.51 25.99 -5.85
C ALA A 254 -7.50 25.27 -6.78
N LEU A 255 -8.73 25.05 -6.31
CA LEU A 255 -9.79 24.39 -7.10
C LEU A 255 -10.37 25.28 -8.22
N ARG A 256 -10.32 26.63 -8.06
CA ARG A 256 -10.82 27.54 -9.10
C ARG A 256 -9.81 27.89 -10.18
N SER A 257 -8.52 27.81 -9.85
CA SER A 257 -7.46 28.19 -10.80
C SER A 257 -6.78 26.99 -11.49
N THR A 258 -7.13 25.77 -11.06
CA THR A 258 -6.49 24.54 -11.55
C THR A 258 -7.56 23.49 -11.81
N PRO A 259 -7.52 22.75 -12.90
CA PRO A 259 -8.46 21.66 -13.19
C PRO A 259 -8.13 20.43 -12.34
N LEU A 260 -8.19 20.61 -11.03
CA LEU A 260 -7.82 19.59 -10.03
C LEU A 260 -9.07 18.81 -9.59
N THR A 261 -9.02 17.50 -9.77
CA THR A 261 -9.95 16.56 -9.17
C THR A 261 -9.25 15.81 -8.03
N ILE A 262 -9.79 15.89 -6.83
CA ILE A 262 -9.33 15.12 -5.66
C ILE A 262 -10.31 13.99 -5.41
N MET A 263 -9.81 12.77 -5.34
CA MET A 263 -10.62 11.58 -5.14
C MET A 263 -9.97 10.62 -4.15
N GLY A 264 -10.78 9.89 -3.39
CA GLY A 264 -10.32 8.81 -2.50
C GLY A 264 -10.34 7.45 -3.16
N THR A 265 -9.86 6.45 -2.44
CA THR A 265 -9.82 5.04 -2.86
C THR A 265 -11.01 4.22 -2.32
N ALA A 266 -12.03 4.88 -1.77
CA ALA A 266 -13.18 4.19 -1.20
C ALA A 266 -13.92 3.31 -2.20
N GLY A 267 -14.47 2.21 -1.70
CA GLY A 267 -15.24 1.23 -2.45
C GLY A 267 -14.47 -0.06 -2.69
N ILE A 268 -15.19 -1.17 -2.59
CA ILE A 268 -14.67 -2.48 -3.01
C ILE A 268 -14.90 -2.57 -4.52
N PRO A 269 -13.86 -2.79 -5.32
CA PRO A 269 -14.05 -2.99 -6.76
C PRO A 269 -14.88 -4.25 -7.02
N SER A 270 -15.44 -4.36 -8.23
CA SER A 270 -16.13 -5.61 -8.60
C SER A 270 -15.16 -6.80 -8.50
N PRO A 271 -15.66 -8.03 -8.29
CA PRO A 271 -14.82 -9.21 -8.21
C PRO A 271 -13.90 -9.35 -9.44
N GLU A 272 -14.37 -9.04 -10.63
CA GLU A 272 -13.62 -9.13 -11.88
C GLU A 272 -12.42 -8.16 -11.89
N ILE A 273 -12.64 -6.90 -11.48
CA ILE A 273 -11.59 -5.88 -11.40
C ILE A 273 -10.55 -6.28 -10.33
N LEU A 274 -11.02 -6.80 -9.21
CA LEU A 274 -10.13 -7.24 -8.15
C LEU A 274 -9.28 -8.46 -8.59
N MET A 275 -9.89 -9.43 -9.26
CA MET A 275 -9.20 -10.60 -9.81
C MET A 275 -8.16 -10.22 -10.86
N ASP A 276 -8.51 -9.29 -11.78
CA ASP A 276 -7.54 -8.78 -12.75
C ASP A 276 -6.34 -8.13 -12.03
N ALA A 277 -6.58 -7.26 -11.06
CA ALA A 277 -5.51 -6.63 -10.30
C ALA A 277 -4.60 -7.66 -9.58
N PHE A 278 -5.18 -8.71 -8.97
CA PHE A 278 -4.42 -9.82 -8.38
C PHE A 278 -3.55 -10.51 -9.42
N GLN A 279 -4.13 -10.86 -10.56
CA GLN A 279 -3.42 -11.54 -11.63
C GLN A 279 -2.29 -10.70 -12.21
N GLN A 280 -2.53 -9.39 -12.43
CA GLN A 280 -1.48 -8.47 -12.92
C GLN A 280 -0.31 -8.40 -11.94
N VAL A 281 -0.58 -8.23 -10.65
CA VAL A 281 0.47 -8.16 -9.62
C VAL A 281 1.26 -9.48 -9.56
N LEU A 282 0.59 -10.63 -9.54
CA LEU A 282 1.26 -11.93 -9.50
C LEU A 282 2.11 -12.16 -10.74
N THR A 283 1.53 -11.94 -11.93
CA THR A 283 2.25 -12.17 -13.20
C THR A 283 3.49 -11.27 -13.32
N ARG A 284 3.36 -9.98 -12.98
CA ARG A 284 4.47 -9.03 -13.03
C ARG A 284 5.55 -9.33 -11.98
N THR A 285 5.15 -9.83 -10.81
CA THR A 285 6.10 -10.26 -9.77
C THR A 285 6.83 -11.53 -10.21
N ALA A 286 6.13 -12.53 -10.76
CA ALA A 286 6.74 -13.75 -11.30
C ALA A 286 7.73 -13.44 -12.43
N GLY A 287 7.41 -12.48 -13.29
CA GLY A 287 8.27 -12.00 -14.37
C GLY A 287 9.43 -11.09 -13.92
N GLY A 288 9.54 -10.76 -12.62
CA GLY A 288 10.59 -9.88 -12.09
C GLY A 288 10.39 -8.39 -12.42
N GLU A 289 9.25 -8.03 -13.00
CA GLU A 289 8.90 -6.65 -13.34
C GLU A 289 8.46 -5.83 -12.11
N LEU A 290 7.88 -6.49 -11.10
CA LEU A 290 7.61 -5.90 -9.80
C LEU A 290 8.57 -6.46 -8.76
N ARG A 291 9.28 -5.57 -8.10
CA ARG A 291 10.28 -5.89 -7.07
C ARG A 291 9.88 -5.29 -5.74
N ILE A 292 10.09 -6.05 -4.68
CA ILE A 292 9.79 -5.63 -3.32
C ILE A 292 10.92 -6.07 -2.39
N ASP A 293 11.36 -5.16 -1.54
CA ASP A 293 12.35 -5.47 -0.50
C ASP A 293 11.62 -6.08 0.71
N VAL A 294 12.07 -7.24 1.12
CA VAL A 294 11.48 -7.97 2.25
C VAL A 294 12.50 -8.20 3.37
N GLU A 295 11.99 -8.32 4.58
CA GLU A 295 12.72 -8.77 5.75
C GLU A 295 11.90 -9.84 6.44
N GLN A 296 12.45 -11.05 6.54
CA GLN A 296 11.81 -12.19 7.20
C GLN A 296 12.13 -12.16 8.69
N ILE A 297 11.11 -12.32 9.51
CA ILE A 297 11.24 -12.39 10.97
C ILE A 297 10.35 -13.54 11.46
N SER A 298 10.82 -14.32 12.44
CA SER A 298 9.96 -15.34 13.07
C SER A 298 8.72 -14.70 13.70
N LEU A 299 7.57 -15.35 13.58
CA LEU A 299 6.35 -14.92 14.28
C LEU A 299 6.56 -14.84 15.80
N ALA A 300 7.44 -15.66 16.36
CA ALA A 300 7.80 -15.60 17.77
C ALA A 300 8.43 -14.25 18.20
N GLU A 301 8.97 -13.48 17.25
CA GLU A 301 9.56 -12.16 17.47
C GLU A 301 8.60 -11.02 17.16
N VAL A 302 7.30 -11.28 17.03
CA VAL A 302 6.30 -10.27 16.61
C VAL A 302 6.30 -9.02 17.48
N GLU A 303 6.53 -9.13 18.79
CA GLU A 303 6.57 -7.98 19.72
C GLU A 303 7.66 -6.99 19.31
N ASN A 304 8.85 -7.50 18.98
CA ASN A 304 9.96 -6.69 18.50
C ASN A 304 9.69 -6.16 17.07
N ALA A 305 9.23 -7.02 16.16
CA ALA A 305 8.89 -6.64 14.80
C ALA A 305 7.82 -5.52 14.74
N TRP A 306 6.87 -5.54 15.68
CA TRP A 306 5.80 -4.55 15.77
C TRP A 306 6.30 -3.13 16.03
N GLN A 307 7.38 -2.99 16.81
CA GLN A 307 7.97 -1.69 17.14
C GLN A 307 8.86 -1.13 16.02
N ARG A 308 9.23 -1.96 15.04
CA ARG A 308 10.17 -1.55 14.01
C ARG A 308 9.51 -0.74 12.91
N ASP A 309 10.26 0.25 12.41
CA ASP A 309 10.01 0.87 11.11
C ASP A 309 10.72 0.03 10.03
N GLY A 310 9.98 -0.48 9.07
CA GLY A 310 10.51 -1.29 7.98
C GLY A 310 11.44 -0.53 7.03
N ARG A 311 11.56 0.80 7.16
CA ARG A 311 12.43 1.67 6.34
C ARG A 311 12.35 1.40 4.83
N GLY A 312 11.12 1.24 4.34
CA GLY A 312 10.86 0.92 2.93
C GLY A 312 11.01 -0.56 2.57
N ARG A 313 11.27 -1.45 3.55
CA ARG A 313 11.19 -2.92 3.41
C ARG A 313 9.88 -3.43 4.01
N ARG A 314 9.37 -4.52 3.48
CA ARG A 314 8.23 -5.22 4.06
C ARG A 314 8.72 -6.26 5.06
N ILE A 315 8.34 -6.10 6.32
CA ILE A 315 8.52 -7.16 7.32
C ILE A 315 7.49 -8.25 7.03
N VAL A 316 7.95 -9.49 6.97
CA VAL A 316 7.12 -10.68 6.77
C VAL A 316 7.37 -11.63 7.92
N LEU A 317 6.32 -11.97 8.64
CA LEU A 317 6.32 -12.88 9.77
C LEU A 317 6.15 -14.32 9.28
N ILE A 318 7.01 -15.20 9.75
CA ILE A 318 7.03 -16.62 9.43
C ILE A 318 6.58 -17.40 10.67
N PRO A 319 5.45 -18.11 10.64
CA PRO A 319 4.92 -18.88 11.74
C PRO A 319 5.77 -20.05 12.19
#